data_3f15666ebd7a18752e2b9432da06d48e
#
_entry.id   3f15666ebd7a18752e2b9432da06d48e
#
_cell.length_a   1.000
_cell.length_b   1.000
_cell.length_c   1.000
_cell.angle_alpha   90.00
_cell.angle_beta   90.00
_cell.angle_gamma   90.00
#
_symmetry.space_group_name_H-M   'P 1'
#
loop_
_entity.id
_entity.type
_entity.pdbx_description
1 polymer ?
#
loop_
_entity_poly.entity_id
_entity_poly.type
_entity_poly.pdbx_seq_one_letter_code
_entity_poly.pdbx_strand_id
1 'polypeptide(L)'
;EINEREKSRYYCYVGRLSEEKGVRMLLEVAESLPFPLYIAGDGPLLNELQAKYSSGNVIFLGHLSSMEIVRLVKHTQTMVVPSIWYENNPLSVIESLCMGTPVIGAEVGGIPELIREGDGMLFRMGDKEELASAIVSVMSKDNVDTQGIARRAQKRFSEERYWAELRNVYDL
;
A
#
# COMPACT_ATOMS: atom_id res chain seq x y z
N GLU A 1 22.76 -12.12 8.50
CA GLU A 1 22.50 -10.80 9.13
C GLU A 1 21.99 -9.88 8.03
N ILE A 2 20.70 -9.57 8.07
CA ILE A 2 20.06 -8.66 7.10
C ILE A 2 20.26 -7.27 7.66
N ASN A 3 21.23 -6.58 7.09
CA ASN A 3 21.52 -5.19 7.41
C ASN A 3 20.23 -4.37 7.36
N GLU A 4 20.00 -3.52 8.38
CA GLU A 4 18.85 -2.59 8.45
C GLU A 4 18.79 -1.78 7.17
N ARG A 5 17.67 -1.93 6.45
CA ARG A 5 17.55 -1.47 5.08
C ARG A 5 17.23 0.01 5.06
N GLU A 6 18.12 0.80 4.49
CA GLU A 6 17.69 2.06 3.90
C GLU A 6 16.55 1.77 2.91
N LYS A 7 15.35 2.23 3.25
CA LYS A 7 14.24 2.16 2.30
C LYS A 7 14.56 3.10 1.13
N SER A 8 14.38 2.57 -0.07
CA SER A 8 14.55 3.36 -1.27
C SER A 8 13.48 4.46 -1.33
N ARG A 9 13.83 5.65 -1.79
CA ARG A 9 12.92 6.81 -1.81
C ARG A 9 11.91 6.72 -2.98
N TYR A 10 11.11 5.66 -3.00
CA TYR A 10 9.97 5.51 -3.88
C TYR A 10 8.76 4.98 -3.10
N TYR A 11 7.57 5.16 -3.66
CA TYR A 11 6.36 4.51 -3.17
C TYR A 11 5.79 3.59 -4.24
N CYS A 12 4.93 2.65 -3.86
CA CYS A 12 4.41 1.69 -4.80
C CYS A 12 2.90 1.48 -4.68
N TYR A 13 2.35 0.99 -5.77
CA TYR A 13 1.02 0.41 -5.87
C TYR A 13 1.17 -1.05 -6.32
N VAL A 14 0.43 -1.96 -5.68
CA VAL A 14 0.36 -3.38 -6.05
C VAL A 14 -1.10 -3.77 -6.14
N GLY A 15 -1.57 -4.13 -7.33
CA GLY A 15 -2.95 -4.55 -7.53
C GLY A 15 -3.42 -4.50 -8.97
N ARG A 16 -4.69 -4.89 -9.16
CA ARG A 16 -5.34 -4.83 -10.47
C ARG A 16 -5.50 -3.38 -10.93
N LEU A 17 -5.20 -3.12 -12.20
CA LEU A 17 -5.35 -1.80 -12.81
C LEU A 17 -6.77 -1.66 -13.37
N SER A 18 -7.71 -1.28 -12.51
CA SER A 18 -9.13 -1.14 -12.79
C SER A 18 -9.72 0.06 -12.06
N GLU A 19 -10.88 0.54 -12.49
CA GLU A 19 -11.48 1.79 -11.99
C GLU A 19 -11.71 1.74 -10.48
N GLU A 20 -12.26 0.65 -9.97
CA GLU A 20 -12.59 0.47 -8.56
C GLU A 20 -11.37 0.54 -7.63
N LYS A 21 -10.17 0.31 -8.15
CA LYS A 21 -8.91 0.39 -7.40
C LYS A 21 -8.35 1.81 -7.29
N GLY A 22 -8.97 2.79 -7.95
CA GLY A 22 -8.62 4.20 -7.81
C GLY A 22 -7.25 4.59 -8.39
N VAL A 23 -6.66 3.73 -9.23
CA VAL A 23 -5.31 3.92 -9.75
C VAL A 23 -5.16 5.19 -10.60
N ARG A 24 -6.24 5.63 -11.29
CA ARG A 24 -6.22 6.92 -12.05
C ARG A 24 -5.91 8.10 -11.14
N MET A 25 -6.62 8.20 -10.02
CA MET A 25 -6.41 9.28 -9.06
C MET A 25 -4.99 9.26 -8.51
N LEU A 26 -4.45 8.07 -8.20
CA LEU A 26 -3.07 7.93 -7.74
C LEU A 26 -2.07 8.45 -8.78
N LEU A 27 -2.28 8.12 -10.06
CA LEU A 27 -1.40 8.56 -11.14
C LEU A 27 -1.48 10.08 -11.37
N GLU A 28 -2.68 10.66 -11.31
CA GLU A 28 -2.86 12.11 -11.40
C GLU A 28 -2.14 12.86 -10.25
N VAL A 29 -2.18 12.32 -9.04
CA VAL A 29 -1.44 12.85 -7.90
C VAL A 29 0.08 12.69 -8.11
N ALA A 30 0.52 11.53 -8.60
CA ALA A 30 1.93 11.24 -8.81
C ALA A 30 2.62 12.19 -9.79
N GLU A 31 1.90 12.71 -10.81
CA GLU A 31 2.46 13.70 -11.76
C GLU A 31 2.93 15.00 -11.07
N SER A 32 2.30 15.36 -9.95
CA SER A 32 2.62 16.57 -9.18
C SER A 32 3.71 16.36 -8.14
N LEU A 33 4.13 15.12 -7.89
CA LEU A 33 5.05 14.77 -6.81
C LEU A 33 6.46 14.45 -7.35
N PRO A 34 7.52 14.81 -6.62
CA PRO A 34 8.89 14.57 -7.06
C PRO A 34 9.39 13.13 -6.79
N PHE A 35 8.54 12.26 -6.27
CA PHE A 35 8.90 10.91 -5.83
C PHE A 35 8.53 9.86 -6.88
N PRO A 36 9.40 8.88 -7.18
CA PRO A 36 9.08 7.79 -8.08
C PRO A 36 7.93 6.92 -7.55
N LEU A 37 6.95 6.64 -8.42
CA LEU A 37 5.87 5.70 -8.19
C LEU A 37 6.10 4.43 -9.02
N TYR A 38 6.16 3.27 -8.37
CA TYR A 38 6.22 1.97 -9.02
C TYR A 38 4.84 1.33 -9.02
N ILE A 39 4.33 0.99 -10.20
CA ILE A 39 3.03 0.35 -10.41
C ILE A 39 3.25 -1.11 -10.77
N ALA A 40 2.87 -2.03 -9.89
CA ALA A 40 2.90 -3.47 -10.13
C ALA A 40 1.47 -4.02 -10.26
N GLY A 41 1.23 -4.68 -11.37
CA GLY A 41 -0.05 -5.31 -11.67
C GLY A 41 -0.45 -5.20 -13.12
N ASP A 42 -1.60 -5.80 -13.40
CA ASP A 42 -2.23 -5.83 -14.72
C ASP A 42 -3.73 -5.49 -14.60
N GLY A 43 -4.38 -5.21 -15.71
CA GLY A 43 -5.81 -4.93 -15.71
C GLY A 43 -6.27 -4.16 -16.93
N PRO A 44 -7.59 -3.92 -17.05
CA PRO A 44 -8.19 -3.30 -18.22
C PRO A 44 -7.66 -1.90 -18.53
N LEU A 45 -7.14 -1.20 -17.52
CA LEU A 45 -6.63 0.17 -17.67
C LEU A 45 -5.15 0.24 -18.05
N LEU A 46 -4.39 -0.87 -18.04
CA LEU A 46 -2.93 -0.86 -18.18
C LEU A 46 -2.47 -0.08 -19.42
N ASN A 47 -2.97 -0.45 -20.60
CA ASN A 47 -2.51 0.15 -21.86
C ASN A 47 -2.80 1.65 -21.95
N GLU A 48 -3.98 2.06 -21.48
CA GLU A 48 -4.39 3.46 -21.46
C GLU A 48 -3.51 4.27 -20.48
N LEU A 49 -3.33 3.75 -19.28
CA LEU A 49 -2.56 4.43 -18.24
C LEU A 49 -1.07 4.51 -18.62
N GLN A 50 -0.51 3.45 -19.18
CA GLN A 50 0.87 3.50 -19.70
C GLN A 50 1.03 4.54 -20.78
N ALA A 51 0.11 4.60 -21.75
CA ALA A 51 0.19 5.59 -22.82
C ALA A 51 0.16 7.04 -22.32
N LYS A 52 -0.60 7.27 -21.22
CA LYS A 52 -0.76 8.62 -20.64
C LYS A 52 0.35 9.01 -19.66
N TYR A 53 0.85 8.07 -18.86
CA TYR A 53 1.69 8.35 -17.68
C TYR A 53 3.11 7.75 -17.76
N SER A 54 3.56 7.25 -18.93
CA SER A 54 4.91 6.68 -19.07
C SER A 54 6.05 7.70 -19.08
N SER A 55 5.75 8.99 -19.00
CA SER A 55 6.74 10.05 -18.88
C SER A 55 6.82 10.55 -17.46
N GLY A 56 8.03 10.63 -16.90
CA GLY A 56 8.25 11.20 -15.57
C GLY A 56 8.52 10.17 -14.48
N ASN A 57 7.94 10.37 -13.30
CA ASN A 57 8.21 9.59 -12.10
C ASN A 57 7.40 8.29 -11.96
N VAL A 58 6.60 7.91 -12.96
CA VAL A 58 5.76 6.70 -12.93
C VAL A 58 6.42 5.57 -13.71
N ILE A 59 6.65 4.45 -13.03
CA ILE A 59 7.28 3.26 -13.59
C ILE A 59 6.30 2.08 -13.51
N PHE A 60 5.82 1.62 -14.66
CA PHE A 60 4.98 0.43 -14.75
C PHE A 60 5.84 -0.83 -14.85
N LEU A 61 5.66 -1.73 -13.89
CA LEU A 61 6.40 -2.99 -13.80
C LEU A 61 5.65 -4.18 -14.43
N GLY A 62 4.36 -3.98 -14.76
CA GLY A 62 3.50 -5.07 -15.23
C GLY A 62 3.20 -6.10 -14.14
N HIS A 63 2.90 -7.32 -14.57
CA HIS A 63 2.66 -8.43 -13.66
C HIS A 63 3.97 -8.91 -13.06
N LEU A 64 4.03 -8.99 -11.74
CA LEU A 64 5.19 -9.48 -10.97
C LEU A 64 4.87 -10.81 -10.31
N SER A 65 5.87 -11.67 -10.18
CA SER A 65 5.80 -12.86 -9.33
C SER A 65 5.70 -12.48 -7.85
N SER A 66 5.20 -13.39 -7.01
CA SER A 66 5.09 -13.16 -5.56
C SER A 66 6.42 -12.74 -4.93
N MET A 67 7.54 -13.31 -5.38
CA MET A 67 8.86 -12.97 -4.87
C MET A 67 9.30 -11.54 -5.25
N GLU A 68 8.97 -11.09 -6.46
CA GLU A 68 9.24 -9.74 -6.92
C GLU A 68 8.35 -8.71 -6.19
N ILE A 69 7.08 -9.04 -5.94
CA ILE A 69 6.18 -8.22 -5.11
C ILE A 69 6.76 -8.06 -3.70
N VAL A 70 7.20 -9.15 -3.07
CA VAL A 70 7.84 -9.09 -1.75
C VAL A 70 9.06 -8.17 -1.76
N ARG A 71 9.91 -8.25 -2.79
CA ARG A 71 11.06 -7.36 -2.92
C ARG A 71 10.65 -5.91 -3.09
N LEU A 72 9.71 -5.63 -3.99
CA LEU A 72 9.19 -4.29 -4.24
C LEU A 72 8.65 -3.67 -2.95
N VAL A 73 7.72 -4.36 -2.27
CA VAL A 73 7.05 -3.87 -1.07
C VAL A 73 8.02 -3.71 0.10
N LYS A 74 8.97 -4.62 0.27
CA LYS A 74 9.97 -4.50 1.35
C LYS A 74 10.90 -3.29 1.20
N HIS A 75 11.19 -2.85 -0.01
CA HIS A 75 12.13 -1.75 -0.25
C HIS A 75 11.46 -0.40 -0.49
N THR A 76 10.15 -0.37 -0.69
CA THR A 76 9.40 0.89 -0.84
C THR A 76 9.28 1.64 0.49
N GLN A 77 9.19 2.96 0.42
CA GLN A 77 8.93 3.80 1.59
C GLN A 77 7.51 3.59 2.13
N THR A 78 6.55 3.43 1.22
CA THR A 78 5.15 3.16 1.54
C THR A 78 4.44 2.50 0.36
N MET A 79 3.40 1.71 0.64
CA MET A 79 2.45 1.24 -0.37
C MET A 79 1.17 2.07 -0.30
N VAL A 80 0.61 2.41 -1.47
CA VAL A 80 -0.64 3.18 -1.57
C VAL A 80 -1.78 2.28 -2.03
N VAL A 81 -2.92 2.36 -1.34
CA VAL A 81 -4.16 1.63 -1.65
C VAL A 81 -5.30 2.64 -1.82
N PRO A 82 -5.45 3.22 -3.03
CA PRO A 82 -6.34 4.34 -3.30
C PRO A 82 -7.75 3.90 -3.72
N SER A 83 -8.21 2.73 -3.28
CA SER A 83 -9.49 2.15 -3.70
C SER A 83 -10.65 3.13 -3.53
N ILE A 84 -11.52 3.18 -4.53
CA ILE A 84 -12.76 3.97 -4.53
C ILE A 84 -14.01 3.10 -4.37
N TRP A 85 -13.82 1.83 -4.11
CA TRP A 85 -14.87 0.84 -3.87
C TRP A 85 -14.61 0.07 -2.58
N TYR A 86 -15.66 -0.49 -2.03
CA TYR A 86 -15.59 -1.22 -0.77
C TYR A 86 -14.65 -2.42 -0.86
N GLU A 87 -13.56 -2.37 -0.13
CA GLU A 87 -12.64 -3.48 0.10
C GLU A 87 -13.03 -4.17 1.40
N ASN A 88 -13.22 -5.46 1.36
CA ASN A 88 -13.62 -6.21 2.56
C ASN A 88 -12.42 -6.41 3.49
N ASN A 89 -11.37 -7.03 2.96
CA ASN A 89 -10.13 -7.33 3.70
C ASN A 89 -8.97 -7.41 2.70
N PRO A 90 -8.44 -6.25 2.22
CA PRO A 90 -7.41 -6.25 1.19
C PRO A 90 -6.11 -6.86 1.71
N LEU A 91 -5.80 -8.09 1.24
CA LEU A 91 -4.62 -8.83 1.64
C LEU A 91 -3.33 -8.05 1.38
N SER A 92 -3.28 -7.25 0.33
CA SER A 92 -2.11 -6.41 0.04
C SER A 92 -1.76 -5.44 1.17
N VAL A 93 -2.75 -4.91 1.90
CA VAL A 93 -2.53 -4.09 3.10
C VAL A 93 -1.88 -4.93 4.21
N ILE A 94 -2.47 -6.11 4.50
CA ILE A 94 -1.97 -7.01 5.55
C ILE A 94 -0.54 -7.45 5.23
N GLU A 95 -0.29 -7.88 4.01
CA GLU A 95 1.02 -8.32 3.53
C GLU A 95 2.06 -7.20 3.64
N SER A 96 1.70 -5.98 3.22
CA SER A 96 2.58 -4.81 3.33
C SER A 96 2.98 -4.54 4.78
N LEU A 97 2.00 -4.49 5.68
CA LEU A 97 2.23 -4.26 7.10
C LEU A 97 3.06 -5.39 7.74
N CYS A 98 2.78 -6.65 7.40
CA CYS A 98 3.56 -7.81 7.88
C CYS A 98 5.02 -7.79 7.39
N MET A 99 5.27 -7.15 6.26
CA MET A 99 6.61 -6.90 5.73
C MET A 99 7.30 -5.66 6.33
N GLY A 100 6.61 -4.92 7.21
CA GLY A 100 7.13 -3.71 7.84
C GLY A 100 7.05 -2.47 6.95
N THR A 101 6.21 -2.49 5.94
CA THR A 101 6.01 -1.35 5.05
C THR A 101 4.71 -0.65 5.40
N PRO A 102 4.75 0.64 5.75
CA PRO A 102 3.55 1.40 6.06
C PRO A 102 2.65 1.53 4.84
N VAL A 103 1.35 1.71 5.08
CA VAL A 103 0.36 1.83 4.02
C VAL A 103 -0.36 3.18 4.10
N ILE A 104 -0.52 3.83 2.95
CA ILE A 104 -1.44 4.94 2.78
C ILE A 104 -2.71 4.39 2.14
N GLY A 105 -3.82 4.37 2.87
CA GLY A 105 -5.08 3.76 2.47
C GLY A 105 -6.24 4.73 2.39
N ALA A 106 -7.15 4.53 1.44
CA ALA A 106 -8.39 5.27 1.38
C ALA A 106 -9.33 4.86 2.53
N GLU A 107 -10.05 5.81 3.10
CA GLU A 107 -11.08 5.56 4.12
C GLU A 107 -12.33 4.95 3.49
N VAL A 108 -12.24 3.69 3.08
CA VAL A 108 -13.36 2.94 2.48
C VAL A 108 -13.32 1.47 2.86
N GLY A 109 -14.50 0.90 3.11
CA GLY A 109 -14.66 -0.51 3.47
C GLY A 109 -13.85 -0.90 4.72
N GLY A 110 -13.15 -2.03 4.65
CA GLY A 110 -12.31 -2.56 5.74
C GLY A 110 -10.90 -1.97 5.82
N ILE A 111 -10.49 -1.09 4.89
CA ILE A 111 -9.14 -0.51 4.91
C ILE A 111 -8.83 0.21 6.23
N PRO A 112 -9.72 1.07 6.78
CA PRO A 112 -9.46 1.78 8.04
C PRO A 112 -9.27 0.85 9.24
N GLU A 113 -9.84 -0.34 9.21
CA GLU A 113 -9.69 -1.32 10.30
C GLU A 113 -8.29 -1.97 10.31
N LEU A 114 -7.64 -1.98 9.14
CA LEU A 114 -6.32 -2.60 8.96
C LEU A 114 -5.16 -1.65 9.28
N ILE A 115 -5.33 -0.34 9.05
CA ILE A 115 -4.28 0.67 9.22
C ILE A 115 -4.49 1.39 10.55
N ARG A 116 -3.63 1.11 11.51
CA ARG A 116 -3.65 1.74 12.84
C ARG A 116 -2.61 2.84 12.94
N GLU A 117 -2.69 3.62 14.01
CA GLU A 117 -1.68 4.61 14.36
C GLU A 117 -0.27 3.96 14.40
N GLY A 118 0.65 4.56 13.67
CA GLY A 118 2.01 4.05 13.50
C GLY A 118 2.20 2.98 12.42
N ASP A 119 1.12 2.51 11.78
CA ASP A 119 1.18 1.53 10.69
C ASP A 119 1.08 2.19 9.30
N GLY A 120 0.68 3.47 9.25
CA GLY A 120 0.49 4.19 8.00
C GLY A 120 -0.36 5.45 8.18
N MET A 121 -1.04 5.83 7.12
CA MET A 121 -1.97 6.98 7.10
C MET A 121 -3.23 6.63 6.34
N LEU A 122 -4.34 7.24 6.73
CA LEU A 122 -5.60 7.20 6.01
C LEU A 122 -5.83 8.53 5.31
N PHE A 123 -6.57 8.52 4.21
CA PHE A 123 -7.04 9.72 3.51
C PHE A 123 -8.49 9.50 3.06
N ARG A 124 -9.26 10.56 2.96
CA ARG A 124 -10.64 10.50 2.50
C ARG A 124 -10.72 9.96 1.08
N MET A 125 -11.57 8.97 0.86
CA MET A 125 -11.79 8.38 -0.47
C MET A 125 -12.06 9.48 -1.51
N GLY A 126 -11.29 9.48 -2.60
CA GLY A 126 -11.43 10.45 -3.69
C GLY A 126 -10.74 11.80 -3.46
N ASP A 127 -10.17 12.05 -2.29
CA ASP A 127 -9.49 13.31 -1.97
C ASP A 127 -8.01 13.27 -2.42
N LYS A 128 -7.73 13.93 -3.55
CA LYS A 128 -6.38 14.00 -4.14
C LYS A 128 -5.40 14.80 -3.29
N GLU A 129 -5.90 15.83 -2.60
CA GLU A 129 -5.06 16.74 -1.81
C GLU A 129 -4.61 16.03 -0.51
N GLU A 130 -5.51 15.31 0.14
CA GLU A 130 -5.16 14.48 1.30
C GLU A 130 -4.21 13.34 0.90
N LEU A 131 -4.44 12.68 -0.25
CA LEU A 131 -3.55 11.64 -0.74
C LEU A 131 -2.14 12.20 -1.00
N ALA A 132 -2.03 13.34 -1.70
CA ALA A 132 -0.75 13.99 -1.96
C ALA A 132 -0.03 14.35 -0.65
N SER A 133 -0.76 14.94 0.31
CA SER A 133 -0.24 15.31 1.62
C SER A 133 0.27 14.10 2.41
N ALA A 134 -0.47 12.99 2.38
CA ALA A 134 -0.07 11.73 3.03
C ALA A 134 1.20 11.16 2.39
N ILE A 135 1.30 11.13 1.06
CA ILE A 135 2.50 10.67 0.35
C ILE A 135 3.70 11.53 0.73
N VAL A 136 3.59 12.86 0.64
CA VAL A 136 4.68 13.78 1.00
C VAL A 136 5.11 13.58 2.45
N SER A 137 4.14 13.44 3.38
CA SER A 137 4.43 13.23 4.80
C SER A 137 5.24 11.95 5.05
N VAL A 138 4.88 10.83 4.39
CA VAL A 138 5.61 9.57 4.56
C VAL A 138 6.95 9.59 3.84
N MET A 139 7.00 10.13 2.62
CA MET A 139 8.22 10.19 1.80
C MET A 139 9.29 11.13 2.37
N SER A 140 8.89 12.08 3.21
CA SER A 140 9.81 13.01 3.89
C SER A 140 10.41 12.45 5.19
N LYS A 141 9.97 11.27 5.65
CA LYS A 141 10.53 10.64 6.84
C LYS A 141 11.84 9.91 6.52
N ASP A 142 12.90 10.21 7.23
CA ASP A 142 14.17 9.50 7.08
C ASP A 142 14.15 8.11 7.75
N ASN A 143 13.39 7.96 8.83
CA ASN A 143 13.31 6.71 9.58
C ASN A 143 11.86 6.24 9.70
N VAL A 144 11.60 5.03 9.23
CA VAL A 144 10.33 4.31 9.40
C VAL A 144 10.57 3.14 10.34
N ASP A 145 9.75 3.01 11.38
CA ASP A 145 9.82 1.86 12.30
C ASP A 145 9.32 0.56 11.66
N THR A 146 10.08 0.07 10.68
CA THR A 146 9.70 -1.11 9.89
C THR A 146 9.57 -2.36 10.76
N GLN A 147 10.43 -2.52 11.76
CA GLN A 147 10.39 -3.67 12.68
C GLN A 147 9.18 -3.61 13.59
N GLY A 148 8.83 -2.43 14.11
CA GLY A 148 7.64 -2.23 14.93
C GLY A 148 6.35 -2.47 14.15
N ILE A 149 6.25 -1.94 12.92
CA ILE A 149 5.11 -2.21 12.02
C ILE A 149 4.96 -3.71 11.79
N ALA A 150 6.03 -4.40 11.36
CA ALA A 150 6.00 -5.83 11.09
C ALA A 150 5.56 -6.63 12.31
N ARG A 151 6.15 -6.34 13.49
CA ARG A 151 5.83 -7.05 14.75
C ARG A 151 4.36 -6.88 15.14
N ARG A 152 3.83 -5.65 15.07
CA ARG A 152 2.42 -5.35 15.38
C ARG A 152 1.49 -6.08 14.41
N ALA A 153 1.78 -6.01 13.12
CA ALA A 153 0.97 -6.64 12.07
C ALA A 153 1.00 -8.17 12.17
N GLN A 154 2.18 -8.79 12.26
CA GLN A 154 2.31 -10.24 12.38
C GLN A 154 1.60 -10.79 13.61
N LYS A 155 1.67 -10.10 14.76
CA LYS A 155 0.92 -10.48 15.96
C LYS A 155 -0.60 -10.36 15.76
N ARG A 156 -1.05 -9.28 15.07
CA ARG A 156 -2.47 -9.00 14.85
C ARG A 156 -3.12 -9.95 13.86
N PHE A 157 -2.40 -10.33 12.83
CA PHE A 157 -2.89 -11.17 11.74
C PHE A 157 -2.36 -12.60 11.83
N SER A 158 -1.93 -13.06 13.00
CA SER A 158 -1.50 -14.43 13.21
C SER A 158 -2.68 -15.40 13.21
N GLU A 159 -2.40 -16.64 12.84
CA GLU A 159 -3.39 -17.72 12.85
C GLU A 159 -3.95 -17.96 14.26
N GLU A 160 -3.10 -17.91 15.28
CA GLU A 160 -3.49 -18.10 16.67
C GLU A 160 -4.53 -17.05 17.10
N ARG A 161 -4.31 -15.79 16.72
CA ARG A 161 -5.25 -14.72 17.02
C ARG A 161 -6.56 -14.89 16.27
N TYR A 162 -6.52 -15.23 15.00
CA TYR A 162 -7.70 -15.51 14.21
C TYR A 162 -8.58 -16.60 14.86
N TRP A 163 -7.97 -17.71 15.26
CA TRP A 163 -8.68 -18.79 15.92
C TRP A 163 -9.23 -18.40 17.29
N ALA A 164 -8.48 -17.58 18.06
CA ALA A 164 -8.95 -17.09 19.35
C ALA A 164 -10.19 -16.18 19.20
N GLU A 165 -10.15 -15.25 18.22
CA GLU A 165 -11.29 -14.37 17.93
C GLU A 165 -12.50 -15.15 17.43
N LEU A 166 -12.30 -16.13 16.55
CA LEU A 166 -13.36 -16.98 16.02
C LEU A 166 -14.05 -17.79 17.14
N ARG A 167 -13.28 -18.38 18.07
CA ARG A 167 -13.84 -19.09 19.22
C ARG A 167 -14.71 -18.18 20.09
N ASN A 168 -14.29 -16.95 20.33
CA ASN A 168 -15.08 -16.00 21.11
C ASN A 168 -16.43 -15.64 20.44
N VAL A 169 -16.48 -15.64 19.09
CA VAL A 169 -17.71 -15.33 18.36
C VAL A 169 -18.68 -16.51 18.38
N TYR A 170 -18.17 -17.73 18.36
CA TYR A 170 -18.99 -18.94 18.25
C TYR A 170 -19.14 -19.72 19.57
N ASP A 171 -18.63 -19.17 20.69
CA ASP A 171 -18.66 -19.84 22.01
C ASP A 171 -18.09 -21.28 21.99
N LEU A 172 -17.02 -21.53 21.21
CA LEU A 172 -16.37 -22.83 21.02
C LEU A 172 -15.24 -23.10 22.01
#